data_a4d5d7bd830765ba8e4e7637269641db
#
_entry.id   a4d5d7bd830765ba8e4e7637269641db
#
_cell.length_a   1.000
_cell.length_b   1.000
_cell.length_c   1.000
_cell.angle_alpha   90.00
_cell.angle_beta   90.00
_cell.angle_gamma   90.00
#
_symmetry.space_group_name_H-M   'P 1'
#
loop_
_entity.id
_entity.type
_entity.pdbx_description
1 polymer ?
#
loop_
_entity_poly.entity_id
_entity_poly.type
_entity_poly.pdbx_seq_one_letter_code
_entity_poly.pdbx_strand_id
1 'polypeptide(L)'
;WVWKFWGNVPYFDKNLTAPYVAEQLTADQLYEKMVTSLEEVIQLNVLPMREDSENYGRVTLAMVYMLYAEIVMYQNDDSRYSTALKYMEEIISSPQYDLMPDYTDIFKETGEWSIESIFEINYKDDNAVRDWGSPLVAGGTALPTLISPYIWPNGTDNHDRGWGFCPVRKETYERYSNNDPRRNATCWNAQAVLDAHNAEHPGDKLSYTTRYQDTGFFLEKYAAITGNNKDQKSSSELNWNNNLRIYRYSETLLNAAELITRGAGQGDAKKYLNLVHKRAGLVTEIEPTLDNIIEERHLEFVGEGKRYWDLIRTGKAASVLVPDAYGYRTNSWSSSKKYLPIPQKEIDAAKGTLVQNNY
;
A
#
# COMPACT_ATOMS: atom_id res chain seq x y z
N TRP A 1 -8.00 -8.00 -2.54
CA TRP A 1 -6.82 -8.66 -1.93
C TRP A 1 -6.91 -10.17 -2.04
N VAL A 2 -7.98 -10.82 -1.58
CA VAL A 2 -8.14 -12.28 -1.59
C VAL A 2 -7.89 -12.87 -2.98
N TRP A 3 -8.49 -12.29 -4.02
CA TRP A 3 -8.26 -12.66 -5.41
C TRP A 3 -6.79 -12.59 -5.84
N LYS A 4 -6.07 -11.52 -5.46
CA LYS A 4 -4.65 -11.38 -5.80
C LYS A 4 -3.76 -12.40 -5.09
N PHE A 5 -4.09 -12.75 -3.83
CA PHE A 5 -3.30 -13.69 -3.04
C PHE A 5 -3.57 -15.14 -3.39
N TRP A 6 -4.84 -15.53 -3.59
CA TRP A 6 -5.23 -16.94 -3.73
C TRP A 6 -5.85 -17.28 -5.08
N GLY A 7 -6.13 -16.33 -5.95
CA GLY A 7 -6.69 -16.56 -7.29
C GLY A 7 -8.07 -17.18 -7.23
N ASN A 8 -8.13 -18.53 -7.23
CA ASN A 8 -9.38 -19.28 -7.20
C ASN A 8 -9.94 -19.33 -5.78
N VAL A 9 -11.01 -18.59 -5.52
CA VAL A 9 -11.58 -18.47 -4.17
C VAL A 9 -13.11 -18.58 -4.20
N PRO A 10 -13.74 -18.94 -3.06
CA PRO A 10 -15.18 -18.89 -2.94
C PRO A 10 -15.71 -17.47 -3.12
N TYR A 11 -16.82 -17.35 -3.84
CA TYR A 11 -17.48 -16.06 -4.07
C TYR A 11 -18.97 -16.13 -3.69
N PHE A 12 -19.46 -15.06 -3.09
CA PHE A 12 -20.88 -14.87 -2.82
C PHE A 12 -21.20 -13.36 -2.82
N ASP A 13 -22.32 -13.00 -3.42
CA ASP A 13 -22.84 -11.64 -3.53
C ASP A 13 -24.11 -11.41 -2.69
N LYS A 14 -24.51 -12.44 -1.95
CA LYS A 14 -25.67 -12.43 -1.03
C LYS A 14 -25.36 -13.29 0.19
N ASN A 15 -26.13 -13.10 1.25
CA ASN A 15 -25.99 -13.92 2.45
C ASN A 15 -26.24 -15.39 2.12
N LEU A 16 -25.28 -16.24 2.48
CA LEU A 16 -25.40 -17.68 2.33
C LEU A 16 -26.45 -18.24 3.28
N THR A 17 -27.21 -19.21 2.79
CA THR A 17 -28.09 -20.05 3.62
C THR A 17 -27.42 -21.37 3.93
N ALA A 18 -27.89 -22.11 4.96
CA ALA A 18 -27.37 -23.43 5.27
C ALA A 18 -27.42 -24.33 4.01
N PRO A 19 -26.35 -25.07 3.72
CA PRO A 19 -25.15 -25.39 4.53
C PRO A 19 -24.00 -24.35 4.51
N TYR A 20 -24.22 -23.11 4.11
CA TYR A 20 -23.22 -22.01 4.10
C TYR A 20 -21.99 -22.30 3.24
N VAL A 21 -22.18 -22.92 2.11
CA VAL A 21 -21.10 -23.26 1.16
C VAL A 21 -21.21 -22.34 -0.04
N ALA A 22 -20.12 -21.63 -0.33
CA ALA A 22 -19.97 -20.82 -1.54
C ALA A 22 -19.27 -21.62 -2.63
N GLU A 23 -19.64 -21.37 -3.89
CA GLU A 23 -18.95 -21.90 -5.04
C GLU A 23 -17.57 -21.27 -5.18
N GLN A 24 -16.54 -22.09 -5.43
CA GLN A 24 -15.22 -21.62 -5.80
C GLN A 24 -15.21 -21.19 -7.27
N LEU A 25 -14.90 -19.94 -7.52
CA LEU A 25 -14.70 -19.41 -8.87
C LEU A 25 -13.21 -19.44 -9.23
N THR A 26 -12.92 -19.57 -10.53
CA THR A 26 -11.57 -19.32 -11.05
C THR A 26 -11.21 -17.83 -10.91
N ALA A 27 -9.92 -17.52 -10.93
CA ALA A 27 -9.44 -16.15 -10.87
C ALA A 27 -10.06 -15.25 -11.97
N ASP A 28 -10.22 -15.79 -13.19
CA ASP A 28 -10.81 -15.06 -14.32
C ASP A 28 -12.32 -14.85 -14.14
N GLN A 29 -13.05 -15.87 -13.67
CA GLN A 29 -14.49 -15.72 -13.36
C GLN A 29 -14.72 -14.70 -12.26
N LEU A 30 -13.86 -14.70 -11.24
CA LEU A 30 -13.94 -13.73 -10.15
C LEU A 30 -13.61 -12.31 -10.64
N TYR A 31 -12.62 -12.17 -11.52
CA TYR A 31 -12.30 -10.90 -12.17
C TYR A 31 -13.54 -10.32 -12.90
N GLU A 32 -14.18 -11.12 -13.76
CA GLU A 32 -15.36 -10.67 -14.51
C GLU A 32 -16.52 -10.26 -13.59
N LYS A 33 -16.74 -10.99 -12.49
CA LYS A 33 -17.76 -10.56 -11.50
C LYS A 33 -17.40 -9.24 -10.83
N MET A 34 -16.15 -9.06 -10.44
CA MET A 34 -15.71 -7.82 -9.78
C MET A 34 -15.80 -6.62 -10.71
N VAL A 35 -15.32 -6.74 -11.95
CA VAL A 35 -15.33 -5.62 -12.90
C VAL A 35 -16.77 -5.26 -13.30
N THR A 36 -17.62 -6.24 -13.55
CA THR A 36 -19.05 -6.01 -13.84
C THR A 36 -19.74 -5.30 -12.69
N SER A 37 -19.54 -5.75 -11.45
CA SER A 37 -20.12 -5.09 -10.27
C SER A 37 -19.67 -3.64 -10.12
N LEU A 38 -18.40 -3.32 -10.43
CA LEU A 38 -17.91 -1.94 -10.41
C LEU A 38 -18.54 -1.11 -11.52
N GLU A 39 -18.69 -1.66 -12.74
CA GLU A 39 -19.37 -1.01 -13.85
C GLU A 39 -20.83 -0.70 -13.52
N GLU A 40 -21.56 -1.62 -12.89
CA GLU A 40 -22.93 -1.41 -12.41
C GLU A 40 -23.00 -0.27 -11.38
N VAL A 41 -22.11 -0.25 -10.39
CA VAL A 41 -22.04 0.83 -9.39
C VAL A 41 -21.75 2.19 -10.04
N ILE A 42 -20.84 2.24 -11.01
CA ILE A 42 -20.52 3.48 -11.75
C ILE A 42 -21.75 3.96 -12.53
N GLN A 43 -22.49 3.05 -13.19
CA GLN A 43 -23.69 3.38 -13.96
C GLN A 43 -24.83 3.94 -13.12
N LEU A 44 -24.93 3.60 -11.83
CA LEU A 44 -25.91 4.17 -10.93
C LEU A 44 -25.77 5.69 -10.77
N ASN A 45 -24.56 6.22 -10.96
CA ASN A 45 -24.26 7.66 -10.90
C ASN A 45 -24.76 8.36 -9.63
N VAL A 46 -24.60 7.68 -8.48
CA VAL A 46 -25.08 8.18 -7.17
C VAL A 46 -23.94 8.55 -6.22
N LEU A 47 -22.70 8.14 -6.53
CA LEU A 47 -21.55 8.42 -5.69
C LEU A 47 -20.95 9.79 -6.00
N PRO A 48 -20.62 10.61 -4.99
CA PRO A 48 -19.85 11.83 -5.21
C PRO A 48 -18.40 11.50 -5.62
N MET A 49 -17.76 12.40 -6.37
CA MET A 49 -16.35 12.25 -6.72
C MET A 49 -15.47 12.22 -5.46
N ARG A 50 -15.78 13.05 -4.46
CA ARG A 50 -15.16 13.11 -3.14
C ARG A 50 -16.24 13.45 -2.09
N GLU A 51 -16.12 12.90 -0.91
CA GLU A 51 -16.96 13.24 0.24
C GLU A 51 -16.44 14.50 0.96
N ASP A 52 -17.32 15.17 1.70
CA ASP A 52 -16.94 16.20 2.66
C ASP A 52 -16.34 15.59 3.95
N SER A 53 -15.77 16.44 4.80
CA SER A 53 -15.06 15.99 6.00
C SER A 53 -15.93 15.23 7.02
N GLU A 54 -17.24 15.43 7.04
CA GLU A 54 -18.15 14.71 7.94
C GLU A 54 -18.37 13.26 7.48
N ASN A 55 -18.10 12.99 6.21
CA ASN A 55 -18.34 11.72 5.54
C ASN A 55 -17.04 10.98 5.13
N TYR A 56 -15.87 11.47 5.52
CA TYR A 56 -14.60 10.82 5.21
C TYR A 56 -14.55 9.35 5.66
N GLY A 57 -14.13 8.46 4.76
CA GLY A 57 -14.12 7.01 4.93
C GLY A 57 -15.26 6.30 4.20
N ARG A 58 -16.26 7.03 3.68
CA ARG A 58 -17.27 6.46 2.80
C ARG A 58 -16.70 6.22 1.40
N VAL A 59 -17.34 5.30 0.67
CA VAL A 59 -16.98 4.99 -0.72
C VAL A 59 -17.36 6.17 -1.61
N THR A 60 -16.40 6.61 -2.44
CA THR A 60 -16.56 7.68 -3.43
C THR A 60 -16.42 7.15 -4.84
N LEU A 61 -16.84 7.92 -5.84
CA LEU A 61 -16.66 7.56 -7.23
C LEU A 61 -15.17 7.43 -7.59
N ALA A 62 -14.32 8.34 -7.08
CA ALA A 62 -12.87 8.24 -7.29
C ALA A 62 -12.29 6.94 -6.71
N MET A 63 -12.73 6.50 -5.53
CA MET A 63 -12.31 5.21 -4.96
C MET A 63 -12.72 4.04 -5.87
N VAL A 64 -13.95 4.06 -6.41
CA VAL A 64 -14.43 3.02 -7.33
C VAL A 64 -13.63 3.03 -8.63
N TYR A 65 -13.31 4.20 -9.18
CA TYR A 65 -12.47 4.35 -10.36
C TYR A 65 -11.05 3.80 -10.14
N MET A 66 -10.44 4.09 -9.00
CA MET A 66 -9.12 3.55 -8.65
C MET A 66 -9.15 2.03 -8.53
N LEU A 67 -10.16 1.46 -7.89
CA LEU A 67 -10.31 0.01 -7.76
C LEU A 67 -10.54 -0.64 -9.13
N TYR A 68 -11.35 -0.04 -10.00
CA TYR A 68 -11.55 -0.51 -11.37
C TYR A 68 -10.22 -0.55 -12.15
N ALA A 69 -9.47 0.54 -12.15
CA ALA A 69 -8.17 0.59 -12.80
C ALA A 69 -7.20 -0.45 -12.21
N GLU A 70 -7.18 -0.61 -10.89
CA GLU A 70 -6.31 -1.59 -10.21
C GLU A 70 -6.59 -3.01 -10.70
N ILE A 71 -7.86 -3.45 -10.74
CA ILE A 71 -8.18 -4.84 -11.14
C ILE A 71 -8.01 -5.06 -12.65
N VAL A 72 -8.36 -4.07 -13.48
CA VAL A 72 -8.19 -4.14 -14.95
C VAL A 72 -6.71 -4.22 -15.32
N MET A 73 -5.87 -3.36 -14.72
CA MET A 73 -4.42 -3.36 -14.95
C MET A 73 -3.75 -4.62 -14.38
N TYR A 74 -4.22 -5.15 -13.26
CA TYR A 74 -3.69 -6.39 -12.69
C TYR A 74 -4.02 -7.61 -13.56
N GLN A 75 -5.23 -7.68 -14.10
CA GLN A 75 -5.65 -8.73 -15.03
C GLN A 75 -4.96 -8.61 -16.39
N ASN A 76 -4.42 -7.43 -16.74
CA ASN A 76 -3.95 -7.08 -18.08
C ASN A 76 -5.07 -7.17 -19.13
N ASP A 77 -6.28 -6.77 -18.79
CA ASP A 77 -7.42 -6.68 -19.70
C ASP A 77 -7.32 -5.41 -20.57
N ASP A 78 -6.64 -5.53 -21.69
CA ASP A 78 -6.39 -4.40 -22.62
C ASP A 78 -7.68 -3.88 -23.28
N SER A 79 -8.72 -4.70 -23.36
CA SER A 79 -10.03 -4.30 -23.90
C SER A 79 -10.71 -3.23 -23.04
N ARG A 80 -10.36 -3.14 -21.74
CA ARG A 80 -10.90 -2.16 -20.78
C ARG A 80 -9.92 -1.02 -20.46
N TYR A 81 -8.72 -1.00 -21.03
CA TYR A 81 -7.72 0.05 -20.73
C TYR A 81 -8.20 1.45 -21.09
N SER A 82 -8.93 1.64 -22.18
CA SER A 82 -9.47 2.95 -22.56
C SER A 82 -10.52 3.46 -21.56
N THR A 83 -11.32 2.57 -21.01
CA THR A 83 -12.28 2.90 -19.94
C THR A 83 -11.56 3.25 -18.63
N ALA A 84 -10.55 2.46 -18.26
CA ALA A 84 -9.74 2.73 -17.09
C ALA A 84 -9.02 4.09 -17.20
N LEU A 85 -8.44 4.40 -18.37
CA LEU A 85 -7.83 5.70 -18.64
C LEU A 85 -8.83 6.85 -18.47
N LYS A 86 -10.02 6.74 -19.07
CA LYS A 86 -11.08 7.73 -18.92
C LYS A 86 -11.37 8.01 -17.45
N TYR A 87 -11.50 6.99 -16.60
CA TYR A 87 -11.76 7.16 -15.18
C TYR A 87 -10.60 7.83 -14.44
N MET A 88 -9.35 7.53 -14.80
CA MET A 88 -8.20 8.25 -14.24
C MET A 88 -8.22 9.72 -14.65
N GLU A 89 -8.54 10.04 -15.91
CA GLU A 89 -8.61 11.41 -16.40
C GLU A 89 -9.78 12.20 -15.78
N GLU A 90 -10.89 11.56 -15.43
CA GLU A 90 -11.99 12.19 -14.68
C GLU A 90 -11.55 12.59 -13.27
N ILE A 91 -10.74 11.78 -12.58
CA ILE A 91 -10.14 12.17 -11.30
C ILE A 91 -9.14 13.31 -11.49
N ILE A 92 -8.26 13.22 -12.52
CA ILE A 92 -7.22 14.22 -12.80
C ILE A 92 -7.82 15.59 -13.15
N SER A 93 -8.93 15.63 -13.85
CA SER A 93 -9.63 16.86 -14.21
C SER A 93 -10.49 17.44 -13.09
N SER A 94 -10.71 16.70 -12.02
CA SER A 94 -11.49 17.16 -10.86
C SER A 94 -10.66 18.15 -10.03
N PRO A 95 -11.22 19.31 -9.67
CA PRO A 95 -10.54 20.27 -8.79
C PRO A 95 -10.46 19.79 -7.32
N GLN A 96 -10.99 18.62 -7.00
CA GLN A 96 -11.05 18.06 -5.65
C GLN A 96 -9.81 17.26 -5.27
N TYR A 97 -8.92 16.99 -6.25
CA TYR A 97 -7.70 16.21 -6.04
C TYR A 97 -6.49 16.88 -6.66
N ASP A 98 -5.36 16.82 -5.97
CA ASP A 98 -4.07 17.28 -6.45
C ASP A 98 -2.95 16.59 -5.65
N LEU A 99 -1.70 16.76 -6.05
CA LEU A 99 -0.54 16.34 -5.28
C LEU A 99 -0.35 17.24 -4.06
N MET A 100 -0.04 16.66 -2.92
CA MET A 100 0.47 17.43 -1.78
C MET A 100 1.81 18.07 -2.17
N PRO A 101 2.01 19.37 -1.89
CA PRO A 101 3.24 20.07 -2.24
C PRO A 101 4.48 19.45 -1.59
N ASP A 102 4.37 19.04 -0.32
CA ASP A 102 5.43 18.36 0.41
C ASP A 102 5.08 16.89 0.61
N TYR A 103 5.95 16.02 0.09
CA TYR A 103 5.79 14.58 0.24
C TYR A 103 5.83 14.11 1.71
N THR A 104 6.62 14.80 2.54
CA THR A 104 6.79 14.42 3.95
C THR A 104 5.52 14.57 4.78
N ASP A 105 4.58 15.39 4.31
CA ASP A 105 3.33 15.66 5.03
C ASP A 105 2.23 14.64 4.74
N ILE A 106 2.36 13.85 3.67
CA ILE A 106 1.29 12.91 3.25
C ILE A 106 0.94 11.89 4.33
N PHE A 107 1.96 11.38 5.05
CA PHE A 107 1.78 10.29 6.01
C PHE A 107 1.69 10.74 7.46
N LYS A 108 1.76 12.04 7.71
CA LYS A 108 1.46 12.62 9.03
C LYS A 108 -0.03 12.56 9.33
N GLU A 109 -0.40 12.63 10.60
CA GLU A 109 -1.80 12.77 11.03
C GLU A 109 -2.48 13.99 10.37
N THR A 110 -1.76 15.11 10.28
CA THR A 110 -2.23 16.33 9.61
C THR A 110 -2.40 16.20 8.09
N GLY A 111 -1.83 15.17 7.48
CA GLY A 111 -1.96 14.84 6.06
C GLY A 111 -3.10 13.87 5.74
N GLU A 112 -3.83 13.41 6.75
CA GLU A 112 -4.99 12.53 6.56
C GLU A 112 -6.10 13.26 5.80
N TRP A 113 -6.69 12.52 4.85
CA TRP A 113 -7.71 13.07 3.95
C TRP A 113 -7.32 14.37 3.25
N SER A 114 -6.01 14.59 3.05
CA SER A 114 -5.49 15.70 2.27
C SER A 114 -6.02 15.70 0.84
N ILE A 115 -5.72 16.74 0.08
CA ILE A 115 -6.09 16.85 -1.35
C ILE A 115 -5.52 15.68 -2.20
N GLU A 116 -4.45 15.02 -1.75
CA GLU A 116 -3.87 13.86 -2.43
C GLU A 116 -4.57 12.54 -2.05
N SER A 117 -5.30 12.49 -0.94
CA SER A 117 -5.97 11.28 -0.48
C SER A 117 -7.26 11.01 -1.26
N ILE A 118 -7.35 9.81 -1.87
CA ILE A 118 -8.56 9.32 -2.53
C ILE A 118 -9.33 8.38 -1.61
N PHE A 119 -8.63 7.48 -0.93
CA PHE A 119 -9.25 6.58 0.04
C PHE A 119 -8.28 6.16 1.13
N GLU A 120 -8.75 6.25 2.37
CA GLU A 120 -8.03 5.83 3.57
C GLU A 120 -8.91 4.93 4.43
N ILE A 121 -8.28 4.05 5.19
CA ILE A 121 -8.91 3.35 6.29
C ILE A 121 -8.69 4.17 7.55
N ASN A 122 -9.77 4.63 8.16
CA ASN A 122 -9.75 5.45 9.36
C ASN A 122 -9.41 4.62 10.59
N TYR A 123 -8.47 5.11 11.37
CA TYR A 123 -8.14 4.60 12.70
C TYR A 123 -8.18 5.75 13.71
N LYS A 124 -8.44 5.44 14.97
CA LYS A 124 -8.39 6.43 16.04
C LYS A 124 -7.96 5.78 17.35
N ASP A 125 -7.26 6.54 18.17
CA ASP A 125 -6.91 6.16 19.54
C ASP A 125 -7.91 6.68 20.58
N ASP A 126 -8.70 7.71 20.26
CA ASP A 126 -9.66 8.33 21.18
C ASP A 126 -10.64 7.30 21.78
N ASN A 127 -10.50 7.08 23.09
CA ASN A 127 -11.24 6.08 23.85
C ASN A 127 -11.20 4.66 23.26
N ALA A 128 -10.21 4.34 22.43
CA ALA A 128 -10.05 3.03 21.82
C ALA A 128 -9.82 1.93 22.88
N VAL A 129 -10.53 0.83 22.73
CA VAL A 129 -10.57 -0.28 23.69
C VAL A 129 -10.09 -1.61 23.12
N ARG A 130 -9.50 -1.59 21.92
CA ARG A 130 -8.93 -2.79 21.32
C ARG A 130 -7.81 -3.34 22.19
N ASP A 131 -7.85 -4.63 22.48
CA ASP A 131 -6.83 -5.36 23.22
C ASP A 131 -6.59 -6.75 22.59
N TRP A 132 -5.67 -7.49 23.18
CA TRP A 132 -5.32 -8.83 22.70
C TRP A 132 -6.44 -9.87 22.88
N GLY A 133 -7.35 -9.67 23.83
CA GLY A 133 -8.55 -10.49 24.02
C GLY A 133 -9.71 -10.11 23.08
N SER A 134 -9.71 -8.86 22.60
CA SER A 134 -10.75 -8.28 21.73
C SER A 134 -10.12 -7.51 20.55
N PRO A 135 -9.36 -8.18 19.67
CA PRO A 135 -8.61 -7.49 18.62
C PRO A 135 -9.47 -6.97 17.47
N LEU A 136 -10.74 -7.38 17.37
CA LEU A 136 -11.65 -7.02 16.28
C LEU A 136 -12.58 -5.85 16.60
N VAL A 137 -12.50 -5.27 17.79
CA VAL A 137 -13.29 -4.06 18.11
C VAL A 137 -12.73 -2.85 17.40
N ALA A 138 -13.58 -1.85 17.15
CA ALA A 138 -13.16 -0.59 16.53
C ALA A 138 -12.14 0.16 17.38
N GLY A 139 -11.19 0.80 16.75
CA GLY A 139 -10.11 1.54 17.44
C GLY A 139 -8.99 1.91 16.51
N GLY A 140 -7.77 1.92 17.05
CA GLY A 140 -6.56 2.21 16.31
C GLY A 140 -6.04 1.05 15.46
N THR A 141 -4.85 1.21 14.92
CA THR A 141 -4.12 0.17 14.17
C THR A 141 -2.91 -0.33 14.96
N ALA A 142 -2.50 -1.57 14.70
CA ALA A 142 -1.25 -2.13 15.22
C ALA A 142 -0.05 -1.91 14.27
N LEU A 143 -0.28 -1.34 13.09
CA LEU A 143 0.76 -1.25 12.05
C LEU A 143 2.02 -0.54 12.54
N PRO A 144 1.97 0.63 13.20
CA PRO A 144 3.16 1.29 13.73
C PRO A 144 3.97 0.41 14.68
N THR A 145 3.31 -0.30 15.59
CA THR A 145 3.97 -1.27 16.48
C THR A 145 4.66 -2.39 15.72
N LEU A 146 4.02 -2.94 14.68
CA LEU A 146 4.60 -4.06 13.93
C LEU A 146 5.89 -3.69 13.20
N ILE A 147 5.97 -2.49 12.64
CA ILE A 147 7.04 -2.10 11.70
C ILE A 147 8.17 -1.27 12.33
N SER A 148 7.94 -0.59 13.45
CA SER A 148 8.97 0.21 14.13
C SER A 148 10.00 -0.68 14.83
N PRO A 149 11.24 -0.18 15.11
CA PRO A 149 12.32 -0.96 15.72
C PRO A 149 11.92 -1.60 17.05
N TYR A 150 12.43 -2.79 17.31
CA TYR A 150 12.15 -3.49 18.56
C TYR A 150 12.92 -2.88 19.72
N ILE A 151 12.19 -2.49 20.79
CA ILE A 151 12.77 -1.83 21.98
C ILE A 151 13.56 -0.57 21.60
N TRP A 152 12.95 0.30 20.78
CA TRP A 152 13.53 1.61 20.50
C TRP A 152 13.66 2.44 21.80
N PRO A 153 14.82 3.06 22.06
CA PRO A 153 15.02 3.79 23.30
C PRO A 153 14.27 5.14 23.29
N ASN A 154 13.51 5.38 24.35
CA ASN A 154 12.77 6.63 24.52
C ASN A 154 13.72 7.84 24.61
N GLY A 155 13.31 8.97 24.04
CA GLY A 155 14.06 10.23 24.12
C GLY A 155 15.20 10.35 23.11
N THR A 156 15.38 9.37 22.21
CA THR A 156 16.36 9.47 21.11
C THR A 156 15.88 10.46 20.05
N ASP A 157 14.61 10.37 19.70
CA ASP A 157 13.89 11.25 18.77
C ASP A 157 12.38 11.21 19.09
N ASN A 158 11.52 11.53 18.11
CA ASN A 158 10.06 11.49 18.27
C ASN A 158 9.42 10.13 18.01
N HIS A 159 10.20 9.09 17.71
CA HIS A 159 9.69 7.75 17.48
C HIS A 159 9.46 6.98 18.78
N ASP A 160 8.59 6.00 18.71
CA ASP A 160 8.32 5.05 19.80
C ASP A 160 8.75 3.64 19.35
N ARG A 161 8.82 2.73 20.33
CA ARG A 161 9.23 1.34 20.10
C ARG A 161 8.16 0.54 19.35
N GLY A 162 8.64 -0.45 18.61
CA GLY A 162 7.79 -1.43 17.94
C GLY A 162 8.31 -2.86 18.13
N TRP A 163 8.03 -3.72 17.13
CA TRP A 163 8.42 -5.13 17.14
C TRP A 163 9.46 -5.48 16.06
N GLY A 164 9.85 -4.54 15.22
CA GLY A 164 10.91 -4.72 14.23
C GLY A 164 10.58 -5.68 13.10
N PHE A 165 9.30 -5.81 12.74
CA PHE A 165 8.91 -6.59 11.57
C PHE A 165 9.00 -5.72 10.31
N CYS A 166 9.26 -6.36 9.16
CA CYS A 166 9.30 -5.71 7.85
C CYS A 166 10.27 -4.51 7.76
N PRO A 167 11.55 -4.64 8.17
CA PRO A 167 12.53 -3.57 7.96
C PRO A 167 12.65 -3.24 6.46
N VAL A 168 12.98 -2.00 6.13
CA VAL A 168 13.22 -1.59 4.75
C VAL A 168 14.52 -2.22 4.26
N ARG A 169 14.51 -2.81 3.07
CA ARG A 169 15.69 -3.41 2.47
C ARG A 169 16.73 -2.33 2.15
N LYS A 170 17.99 -2.63 2.40
CA LYS A 170 19.10 -1.69 2.16
C LYS A 170 19.14 -1.23 0.70
N GLU A 171 18.94 -2.14 -0.26
CA GLU A 171 18.87 -1.80 -1.68
C GLU A 171 17.74 -0.85 -2.04
N THR A 172 16.61 -0.87 -1.30
CA THR A 172 15.51 0.06 -1.48
C THR A 172 15.91 1.46 -1.02
N TYR A 173 16.58 1.58 0.13
CA TYR A 173 17.12 2.84 0.60
C TYR A 173 18.16 3.42 -0.37
N GLU A 174 19.07 2.58 -0.87
CA GLU A 174 20.15 2.96 -1.80
C GLU A 174 19.65 3.29 -3.21
N ARG A 175 18.42 2.88 -3.57
CA ARG A 175 17.81 3.17 -4.87
C ARG A 175 17.40 4.64 -5.02
N TYR A 176 17.03 5.29 -3.93
CA TYR A 176 16.79 6.73 -3.96
C TYR A 176 18.09 7.49 -4.21
N SER A 177 18.06 8.49 -5.11
CA SER A 177 19.18 9.41 -5.23
C SER A 177 19.38 10.20 -3.94
N ASN A 178 20.60 10.71 -3.72
CA ASN A 178 20.90 11.49 -2.52
C ASN A 178 20.06 12.76 -2.38
N ASN A 179 19.54 13.27 -3.50
CA ASN A 179 18.72 14.48 -3.56
C ASN A 179 17.21 14.20 -3.58
N ASP A 180 16.80 12.92 -3.52
CA ASP A 180 15.39 12.56 -3.47
C ASP A 180 14.89 12.64 -2.01
N PRO A 181 14.07 13.63 -1.65
CA PRO A 181 13.58 13.80 -0.27
C PRO A 181 12.69 12.64 0.18
N ARG A 182 12.11 11.88 -0.76
CA ARG A 182 11.31 10.68 -0.44
C ARG A 182 12.12 9.63 0.29
N ARG A 183 13.46 9.59 0.10
CA ARG A 183 14.32 8.63 0.80
C ARG A 183 14.12 8.70 2.31
N ASN A 184 14.27 9.88 2.90
CA ASN A 184 14.16 10.04 4.35
C ASN A 184 12.71 10.09 4.82
N ALA A 185 11.78 10.60 3.99
CA ALA A 185 10.33 10.59 4.27
C ALA A 185 9.71 9.18 4.20
N THR A 186 10.41 8.21 3.64
CA THR A 186 9.95 6.83 3.49
C THR A 186 10.74 5.85 4.36
N CYS A 187 12.07 6.08 4.46
CA CYS A 187 13.00 5.14 5.09
C CYS A 187 13.66 5.81 6.29
N TRP A 188 13.20 5.48 7.47
CA TRP A 188 13.85 5.89 8.71
C TRP A 188 15.16 5.14 8.91
N ASN A 189 16.29 5.86 8.89
CA ASN A 189 17.60 5.32 9.19
C ASN A 189 17.83 5.32 10.71
N ALA A 190 17.27 4.33 11.38
CA ALA A 190 17.33 4.19 12.84
C ALA A 190 18.76 4.07 13.37
N GLN A 191 19.63 3.35 12.65
CA GLN A 191 21.02 3.23 13.04
C GLN A 191 21.74 4.58 13.05
N ALA A 192 21.54 5.41 12.02
CA ALA A 192 22.17 6.73 11.95
C ALA A 192 21.67 7.68 13.08
N VAL A 193 20.37 7.58 13.45
CA VAL A 193 19.83 8.34 14.58
C VAL A 193 20.52 7.96 15.89
N LEU A 194 20.68 6.68 16.16
CA LEU A 194 21.41 6.20 17.34
C LEU A 194 22.90 6.56 17.32
N ASP A 195 23.55 6.46 16.18
CA ASP A 195 24.97 6.81 16.04
C ASP A 195 25.18 8.31 16.35
N ALA A 196 24.28 9.19 15.87
CA ALA A 196 24.32 10.60 16.17
C ALA A 196 24.09 10.87 17.67
N HIS A 197 23.05 10.28 18.27
CA HIS A 197 22.78 10.39 19.71
C HIS A 197 23.98 9.93 20.55
N ASN A 198 24.55 8.79 20.23
CA ASN A 198 25.68 8.20 20.97
C ASN A 198 26.98 8.99 20.81
N ALA A 199 27.15 9.71 19.71
CA ALA A 199 28.28 10.62 19.51
C ALA A 199 28.17 11.89 20.41
N GLU A 200 26.95 12.39 20.59
CA GLU A 200 26.66 13.53 21.46
C GLU A 200 26.66 13.15 22.96
N HIS A 201 26.34 11.89 23.28
CA HIS A 201 26.21 11.36 24.64
C HIS A 201 27.13 10.14 24.88
N PRO A 202 28.48 10.29 24.84
CA PRO A 202 29.42 9.16 24.91
C PRO A 202 29.37 8.38 26.22
N GLY A 203 28.86 9.00 27.30
CA GLY A 203 28.69 8.38 28.62
C GLY A 203 27.36 7.65 28.85
N ASP A 204 26.40 7.78 27.92
CA ASP A 204 25.07 7.18 28.02
C ASP A 204 24.62 6.68 26.64
N LYS A 205 25.29 5.64 26.18
CA LYS A 205 25.04 5.07 24.84
C LYS A 205 23.77 4.24 24.82
N LEU A 206 22.90 4.55 23.87
CA LEU A 206 21.66 3.85 23.62
C LEU A 206 21.81 2.83 22.48
N SER A 207 20.96 1.82 22.48
CA SER A 207 20.83 0.83 21.41
C SER A 207 19.38 0.33 21.36
N TYR A 208 18.95 -0.16 20.20
CA TYR A 208 17.73 -0.95 20.09
C TYR A 208 18.07 -2.44 19.90
N THR A 209 17.10 -3.32 20.04
CA THR A 209 17.32 -4.75 19.86
C THR A 209 17.04 -5.14 18.40
N THR A 210 18.09 -5.58 17.70
CA THR A 210 17.97 -6.07 16.33
C THR A 210 17.16 -7.36 16.24
N ARG A 211 16.32 -7.51 15.21
CA ARG A 211 15.53 -8.68 14.92
C ARG A 211 16.03 -9.38 13.65
N TYR A 212 15.38 -10.49 13.28
CA TYR A 212 15.74 -11.25 12.08
C TYR A 212 15.71 -10.37 10.83
N GLN A 213 16.82 -10.39 10.07
CA GLN A 213 17.05 -9.60 8.87
C GLN A 213 16.95 -8.07 9.08
N ASP A 214 17.27 -7.59 10.27
CA ASP A 214 17.37 -6.17 10.55
C ASP A 214 18.40 -5.50 9.64
N THR A 215 18.01 -4.38 9.04
CA THR A 215 18.84 -3.63 8.09
C THR A 215 19.31 -2.29 8.65
N GLY A 216 18.84 -1.89 9.83
CA GLY A 216 18.98 -0.53 10.38
C GLY A 216 18.06 0.50 9.74
N PHE A 217 17.25 0.10 8.73
CA PHE A 217 16.27 0.96 8.06
C PHE A 217 14.86 0.45 8.31
N PHE A 218 13.98 1.35 8.71
CA PHE A 218 12.57 1.06 8.97
C PHE A 218 11.67 1.97 8.14
N LEU A 219 10.38 1.66 8.09
CA LEU A 219 9.43 2.45 7.32
C LEU A 219 9.00 3.70 8.11
N GLU A 220 9.33 4.88 7.59
CA GLU A 220 8.94 6.17 8.19
C GLU A 220 7.44 6.46 8.02
N LYS A 221 6.86 6.13 6.86
CA LYS A 221 5.47 6.48 6.49
C LYS A 221 4.42 6.12 7.53
N TYR A 222 4.63 5.04 8.27
CA TYR A 222 3.71 4.52 9.28
C TYR A 222 4.42 4.21 10.59
N ALA A 223 5.55 4.87 10.86
CA ALA A 223 6.30 4.66 12.08
C ALA A 223 5.47 4.99 13.33
N ALA A 224 5.82 4.36 14.44
CA ALA A 224 5.27 4.66 15.74
C ALA A 224 5.78 6.03 16.20
N ILE A 225 4.93 7.05 16.15
CA ILE A 225 5.27 8.42 16.59
C ILE A 225 4.71 8.62 17.99
N THR A 226 5.57 9.05 18.91
CA THR A 226 5.21 9.31 20.32
C THR A 226 4.01 10.24 20.40
N GLY A 227 2.97 9.78 21.07
CA GLY A 227 1.74 10.53 21.27
C GLY A 227 0.58 10.15 20.35
N ASN A 228 0.81 9.39 19.26
CA ASN A 228 -0.25 8.98 18.33
C ASN A 228 -1.08 7.77 18.82
N ASN A 229 -0.95 7.39 20.09
CA ASN A 229 -1.72 6.35 20.76
C ASN A 229 -1.99 6.66 22.23
N LYS A 230 -1.96 7.95 22.62
CA LYS A 230 -2.04 8.38 24.02
C LYS A 230 -3.45 8.37 24.61
N ASP A 231 -4.48 8.50 23.77
CA ASP A 231 -5.87 8.70 24.20
C ASP A 231 -6.67 7.38 24.29
N GLN A 232 -6.00 6.24 24.06
CA GLN A 232 -6.58 4.91 24.18
C GLN A 232 -6.84 4.50 25.64
N LYS A 233 -7.74 3.53 25.86
CA LYS A 233 -8.16 3.02 27.17
C LYS A 233 -7.72 1.58 27.43
N SER A 234 -6.92 1.00 26.55
CA SER A 234 -6.52 -0.40 26.62
C SER A 234 -5.06 -0.59 26.17
N SER A 235 -4.79 -1.42 25.14
CA SER A 235 -3.43 -1.66 24.66
C SER A 235 -2.93 -0.55 23.74
N SER A 236 -1.89 0.18 24.16
CA SER A 236 -1.26 1.21 23.32
C SER A 236 -0.67 0.65 22.03
N GLU A 237 -0.21 -0.60 22.04
CA GLU A 237 0.38 -1.29 20.89
C GLU A 237 -0.63 -1.56 19.76
N LEU A 238 -1.94 -1.61 20.08
CA LEU A 238 -3.01 -1.92 19.13
C LEU A 238 -3.83 -0.69 18.70
N ASN A 239 -3.56 0.48 19.26
CA ASN A 239 -4.46 1.63 19.13
C ASN A 239 -3.73 2.91 18.68
N TRP A 240 -2.94 2.80 17.60
CA TRP A 240 -2.38 3.97 16.94
C TRP A 240 -3.44 4.63 16.04
N ASN A 241 -3.39 5.96 15.93
CA ASN A 241 -4.37 6.73 15.18
C ASN A 241 -4.04 6.92 13.69
N ASN A 242 -2.88 6.46 13.23
CA ASN A 242 -2.44 6.64 11.84
C ASN A 242 -3.39 5.95 10.85
N ASN A 243 -4.03 6.71 9.95
CA ASN A 243 -4.82 6.15 8.86
C ASN A 243 -3.95 5.39 7.86
N LEU A 244 -4.50 4.34 7.27
CA LEU A 244 -3.85 3.61 6.19
C LEU A 244 -4.29 4.18 4.83
N ARG A 245 -3.36 4.80 4.08
CA ARG A 245 -3.60 5.31 2.73
C ARG A 245 -3.71 4.14 1.76
N ILE A 246 -4.87 3.98 1.12
CA ILE A 246 -5.12 2.91 0.15
C ILE A 246 -4.91 3.40 -1.27
N TYR A 247 -5.50 4.56 -1.62
CA TYR A 247 -5.34 5.20 -2.91
C TYR A 247 -4.99 6.67 -2.76
N ARG A 248 -3.99 7.11 -3.53
CA ARG A 248 -3.53 8.50 -3.59
C ARG A 248 -3.55 9.03 -5.02
N TYR A 249 -3.69 10.34 -5.18
CA TYR A 249 -3.71 11.01 -6.48
C TYR A 249 -2.43 10.78 -7.32
N SER A 250 -1.27 10.65 -6.68
CA SER A 250 -0.04 10.23 -7.36
C SER A 250 -0.19 8.88 -8.08
N GLU A 251 -0.95 7.93 -7.51
CA GLU A 251 -1.23 6.66 -8.18
C GLU A 251 -2.18 6.84 -9.38
N THR A 252 -3.14 7.76 -9.32
CA THR A 252 -4.00 8.10 -10.47
C THR A 252 -3.16 8.61 -11.64
N LEU A 253 -2.23 9.52 -11.39
CA LEU A 253 -1.31 10.05 -12.40
C LEU A 253 -0.44 8.96 -13.04
N LEU A 254 0.15 8.11 -12.21
CA LEU A 254 1.02 7.02 -12.68
C LEU A 254 0.24 5.91 -13.39
N ASN A 255 -1.00 5.62 -12.98
CA ASN A 255 -1.89 4.71 -13.70
C ASN A 255 -2.27 5.28 -15.07
N ALA A 256 -2.62 6.58 -15.16
CA ALA A 256 -2.91 7.24 -16.44
C ALA A 256 -1.69 7.20 -17.37
N ALA A 257 -0.50 7.54 -16.86
CA ALA A 257 0.75 7.48 -17.62
C ALA A 257 1.02 6.07 -18.17
N GLU A 258 0.82 5.04 -17.35
CA GLU A 258 1.01 3.65 -17.77
C GLU A 258 -0.02 3.21 -18.80
N LEU A 259 -1.30 3.51 -18.61
CA LEU A 259 -2.37 3.16 -19.54
C LEU A 259 -2.15 3.80 -20.91
N ILE A 260 -1.78 5.08 -20.97
CA ILE A 260 -1.43 5.76 -22.23
C ILE A 260 -0.21 5.08 -22.90
N THR A 261 0.84 4.80 -22.14
CA THR A 261 2.04 4.10 -22.62
C THR A 261 1.73 2.70 -23.18
N ARG A 262 0.69 2.04 -22.64
CA ARG A 262 0.18 0.76 -23.12
C ARG A 262 -0.80 0.87 -24.30
N GLY A 263 -1.08 2.09 -24.81
CA GLY A 263 -1.94 2.32 -25.96
C GLY A 263 -3.43 2.44 -25.64
N ALA A 264 -3.81 2.71 -24.40
CA ALA A 264 -5.21 2.86 -23.99
C ALA A 264 -5.94 4.02 -24.66
N GLY A 265 -5.21 5.04 -25.11
CA GLY A 265 -5.78 6.23 -25.73
C GLY A 265 -4.75 7.35 -25.93
N GLN A 266 -5.25 8.49 -26.36
CA GLN A 266 -4.44 9.72 -26.43
C GLN A 266 -4.33 10.36 -25.06
N GLY A 267 -3.20 11.01 -24.76
CA GLY A 267 -2.95 11.72 -23.51
C GLY A 267 -1.47 12.07 -23.37
N ASP A 268 -1.14 12.75 -22.29
CA ASP A 268 0.23 13.20 -22.01
C ASP A 268 0.84 12.36 -20.87
N ALA A 269 1.25 11.13 -21.19
CA ALA A 269 1.91 10.22 -20.25
C ALA A 269 3.17 10.86 -19.62
N LYS A 270 3.92 11.64 -20.41
CA LYS A 270 5.12 12.33 -19.93
C LYS A 270 4.79 13.38 -18.88
N LYS A 271 3.74 14.15 -19.09
CA LYS A 271 3.24 15.14 -18.12
C LYS A 271 2.86 14.44 -16.80
N TYR A 272 2.04 13.40 -16.86
CA TYR A 272 1.55 12.73 -15.65
C TYR A 272 2.67 12.09 -14.84
N LEU A 273 3.59 11.40 -15.50
CA LEU A 273 4.78 10.83 -14.85
C LEU A 273 5.62 11.93 -14.19
N ASN A 274 5.90 13.02 -14.92
CA ASN A 274 6.78 14.08 -14.44
C ASN A 274 6.12 15.01 -13.41
N LEU A 275 4.81 15.05 -13.27
CA LEU A 275 4.16 15.70 -12.13
C LEU A 275 4.55 15.05 -10.82
N VAL A 276 4.52 13.71 -10.73
CA VAL A 276 4.94 12.97 -9.54
C VAL A 276 6.44 13.12 -9.29
N HIS A 277 7.25 12.96 -10.34
CA HIS A 277 8.71 13.06 -10.27
C HIS A 277 9.17 14.45 -9.79
N LYS A 278 8.58 15.52 -10.34
CA LYS A 278 8.91 16.90 -9.97
C LYS A 278 8.43 17.28 -8.57
N ARG A 279 7.26 16.75 -8.12
CA ARG A 279 6.81 16.94 -6.74
C ARG A 279 7.82 16.39 -5.74
N ALA A 280 8.52 15.31 -6.08
CA ALA A 280 9.64 14.78 -5.30
C ALA A 280 10.92 15.63 -5.38
N GLY A 281 10.88 16.84 -5.94
CA GLY A 281 12.04 17.74 -6.05
C GLY A 281 13.05 17.35 -7.13
N LEU A 282 12.73 16.39 -7.98
CA LEU A 282 13.61 15.90 -9.06
C LEU A 282 13.31 16.68 -10.35
N VAL A 283 14.24 17.52 -10.76
CA VAL A 283 14.01 18.50 -11.86
C VAL A 283 14.22 17.93 -13.26
N THR A 284 14.99 16.85 -13.39
CA THR A 284 15.28 16.22 -14.70
C THR A 284 14.08 15.40 -15.15
N GLU A 285 13.49 15.73 -16.28
CA GLU A 285 12.37 14.96 -16.82
C GLU A 285 12.78 13.56 -17.26
N ILE A 286 11.88 12.62 -17.06
CA ILE A 286 12.04 11.23 -17.48
C ILE A 286 11.01 10.87 -18.55
N GLU A 287 11.41 10.00 -19.48
CA GLU A 287 10.54 9.55 -20.57
C GLU A 287 9.50 8.51 -20.04
N PRO A 288 8.26 8.53 -20.54
CA PRO A 288 7.18 7.69 -20.06
C PRO A 288 7.26 6.26 -20.62
N THR A 289 8.40 5.60 -20.46
CA THR A 289 8.51 4.17 -20.74
C THR A 289 7.88 3.37 -19.61
N LEU A 290 7.40 2.16 -19.90
CA LEU A 290 6.87 1.28 -18.85
C LEU A 290 7.88 1.07 -17.71
N ASP A 291 9.17 0.94 -18.04
CA ASP A 291 10.23 0.74 -17.05
C ASP A 291 10.37 1.94 -16.12
N ASN A 292 10.38 3.16 -16.68
CA ASN A 292 10.50 4.38 -15.90
C ASN A 292 9.25 4.61 -15.02
N ILE A 293 8.04 4.33 -15.54
CA ILE A 293 6.80 4.43 -14.75
C ILE A 293 6.81 3.45 -13.59
N ILE A 294 7.19 2.19 -13.82
CA ILE A 294 7.25 1.17 -12.76
C ILE A 294 8.36 1.47 -11.75
N GLU A 295 9.45 2.11 -12.17
CA GLU A 295 10.49 2.58 -11.25
C GLU A 295 10.01 3.77 -10.42
N GLU A 296 9.34 4.76 -11.02
CA GLU A 296 8.75 5.87 -10.28
C GLU A 296 7.70 5.38 -9.27
N ARG A 297 6.84 4.43 -9.68
CA ARG A 297 5.91 3.75 -8.76
C ARG A 297 6.64 3.05 -7.61
N HIS A 298 7.79 2.43 -7.88
CA HIS A 298 8.60 1.79 -6.83
C HIS A 298 9.03 2.80 -5.78
N LEU A 299 9.63 3.92 -6.19
CA LEU A 299 10.12 4.96 -5.28
C LEU A 299 8.96 5.66 -4.54
N GLU A 300 7.88 5.95 -5.25
CA GLU A 300 6.72 6.65 -4.69
C GLU A 300 5.97 5.82 -3.65
N PHE A 301 5.81 4.51 -3.86
CA PHE A 301 4.93 3.63 -3.07
C PHE A 301 5.64 2.62 -2.18
N VAL A 302 6.92 2.82 -1.84
CA VAL A 302 7.59 1.98 -0.83
C VAL A 302 6.77 1.98 0.46
N GLY A 303 6.47 0.79 0.99
CA GLY A 303 5.69 0.61 2.21
C GLY A 303 4.15 0.67 2.04
N GLU A 304 3.64 0.95 0.83
CA GLU A 304 2.19 1.03 0.56
C GLU A 304 1.60 -0.24 -0.08
N GLY A 305 2.36 -1.34 -0.11
CA GLY A 305 1.86 -2.65 -0.56
C GLY A 305 1.66 -2.78 -2.07
N LYS A 306 2.28 -1.91 -2.91
CA LYS A 306 2.05 -1.90 -4.37
C LYS A 306 3.09 -2.72 -5.15
N ARG A 307 4.37 -2.71 -4.75
CA ARG A 307 5.51 -3.21 -5.56
C ARG A 307 5.37 -4.64 -6.03
N TYR A 308 4.97 -5.58 -5.17
CA TYR A 308 4.84 -6.98 -5.55
C TYR A 308 3.83 -7.18 -6.68
N TRP A 309 2.69 -6.51 -6.59
CA TRP A 309 1.63 -6.58 -7.59
C TRP A 309 2.03 -5.92 -8.91
N ASP A 310 2.77 -4.81 -8.87
CA ASP A 310 3.35 -4.19 -10.05
C ASP A 310 4.30 -5.16 -10.77
N LEU A 311 5.16 -5.86 -10.05
CA LEU A 311 6.06 -6.85 -10.64
C LEU A 311 5.33 -8.05 -11.26
N ILE A 312 4.26 -8.53 -10.63
CA ILE A 312 3.44 -9.63 -11.16
C ILE A 312 2.77 -9.21 -12.47
N ARG A 313 2.00 -8.11 -12.45
CA ARG A 313 1.19 -7.69 -13.60
C ARG A 313 2.02 -7.21 -14.79
N THR A 314 3.25 -6.75 -14.57
CA THR A 314 4.16 -6.33 -15.63
C THR A 314 5.11 -7.43 -16.10
N GLY A 315 4.98 -8.64 -15.57
CA GLY A 315 5.82 -9.79 -15.95
C GLY A 315 7.28 -9.71 -15.45
N LYS A 316 7.58 -8.75 -14.53
CA LYS A 316 8.93 -8.51 -14.03
C LYS A 316 9.29 -9.34 -12.78
N ALA A 317 8.33 -10.08 -12.21
CA ALA A 317 8.54 -10.80 -10.96
C ALA A 317 9.71 -11.80 -11.04
N ALA A 318 9.80 -12.58 -12.12
CA ALA A 318 10.84 -13.59 -12.29
C ALA A 318 12.26 -13.01 -12.43
N SER A 319 12.39 -11.81 -13.01
CA SER A 319 13.70 -11.15 -13.19
C SER A 319 14.13 -10.33 -11.98
N VAL A 320 13.18 -9.81 -11.19
CA VAL A 320 13.47 -8.93 -10.04
C VAL A 320 13.50 -9.70 -8.73
N LEU A 321 12.62 -10.68 -8.55
CA LEU A 321 12.52 -11.46 -7.31
C LEU A 321 13.43 -12.69 -7.35
N VAL A 322 14.72 -12.45 -7.42
CA VAL A 322 15.81 -13.44 -7.43
C VAL A 322 16.63 -13.37 -6.14
N PRO A 323 17.51 -14.34 -5.84
CA PRO A 323 18.44 -14.23 -4.74
C PRO A 323 19.22 -12.92 -4.79
N ASP A 324 19.39 -12.25 -3.67
CA ASP A 324 20.08 -10.96 -3.58
C ASP A 324 21.44 -11.05 -2.86
N ALA A 325 22.27 -10.04 -3.07
CA ALA A 325 23.62 -9.98 -2.48
C ALA A 325 23.63 -9.80 -0.96
N TYR A 326 22.50 -9.38 -0.36
CA TYR A 326 22.38 -9.15 1.08
C TYR A 326 21.89 -10.39 1.84
N GLY A 327 21.48 -11.44 1.14
CA GLY A 327 20.95 -12.67 1.74
C GLY A 327 19.51 -12.57 2.27
N TYR A 328 18.78 -11.51 1.98
CA TYR A 328 17.39 -11.36 2.39
C TYR A 328 16.46 -12.26 1.57
N ARG A 329 16.78 -12.47 0.32
CA ARG A 329 16.09 -13.40 -0.56
C ARG A 329 17.03 -14.50 -1.00
N THR A 330 16.67 -15.73 -0.68
CA THR A 330 17.43 -16.94 -1.04
C THR A 330 16.81 -17.73 -2.19
N ASN A 331 15.54 -17.44 -2.53
CA ASN A 331 14.76 -18.16 -3.52
C ASN A 331 14.37 -17.25 -4.68
N SER A 332 14.33 -17.80 -5.89
CA SER A 332 13.77 -17.14 -7.07
C SER A 332 12.23 -17.28 -7.07
N TRP A 333 11.58 -16.27 -7.61
CA TRP A 333 10.16 -16.34 -7.93
C TRP A 333 9.93 -17.16 -9.21
N SER A 334 8.83 -17.90 -9.26
CA SER A 334 8.33 -18.59 -10.45
C SER A 334 6.83 -18.37 -10.57
N SER A 335 6.25 -18.64 -11.73
CA SER A 335 4.81 -18.47 -11.97
C SER A 335 3.94 -19.32 -11.04
N SER A 336 4.44 -20.47 -10.57
CA SER A 336 3.74 -21.31 -9.58
C SER A 336 3.57 -20.60 -8.22
N LYS A 337 4.38 -19.58 -7.94
CA LYS A 337 4.31 -18.77 -6.72
C LYS A 337 3.41 -17.55 -6.85
N LYS A 338 2.68 -17.41 -7.97
CA LYS A 338 1.76 -16.28 -8.18
C LYS A 338 0.66 -16.27 -7.12
N TYR A 339 0.13 -17.43 -6.80
CA TYR A 339 -0.89 -17.59 -5.79
C TYR A 339 -0.36 -18.35 -4.58
N LEU A 340 -0.82 -17.97 -3.41
CA LEU A 340 -0.55 -18.70 -2.18
C LEU A 340 -1.36 -19.99 -2.14
N PRO A 341 -0.86 -21.05 -1.46
CA PRO A 341 -1.66 -22.21 -1.18
C PRO A 341 -2.85 -21.85 -0.28
N ILE A 342 -4.01 -22.40 -0.57
CA ILE A 342 -5.17 -22.29 0.32
C ILE A 342 -4.87 -23.07 1.60
N PRO A 343 -5.08 -22.50 2.80
CA PRO A 343 -4.81 -23.21 4.05
C PRO A 343 -5.55 -24.55 4.09
N GLN A 344 -4.86 -25.62 4.44
CA GLN A 344 -5.44 -26.98 4.45
C GLN A 344 -6.70 -27.07 5.30
N LYS A 345 -6.73 -26.34 6.43
CA LYS A 345 -7.91 -26.25 7.30
C LYS A 345 -9.17 -25.78 6.57
N GLU A 346 -9.03 -24.84 5.65
CA GLU A 346 -10.16 -24.32 4.87
C GLU A 346 -10.63 -25.35 3.83
N ILE A 347 -9.69 -26.08 3.21
CA ILE A 347 -10.01 -27.17 2.27
C ILE A 347 -10.77 -28.30 2.99
N ASP A 348 -10.29 -28.71 4.15
CA ASP A 348 -10.92 -29.76 4.96
C ASP A 348 -12.33 -29.34 5.41
N ALA A 349 -12.50 -28.08 5.81
CA ALA A 349 -13.80 -27.54 6.23
C ALA A 349 -14.79 -27.42 5.06
N ALA A 350 -14.31 -27.21 3.85
CA ALA A 350 -15.13 -27.04 2.64
C ALA A 350 -15.72 -28.34 2.08
N LYS A 351 -15.36 -29.51 2.63
CA LYS A 351 -15.94 -30.83 2.30
C LYS A 351 -16.00 -31.12 0.78
N GLY A 352 -14.94 -30.79 0.06
CA GLY A 352 -14.79 -31.05 -1.37
C GLY A 352 -15.31 -29.96 -2.30
N THR A 353 -15.78 -28.83 -1.80
CA THR A 353 -16.19 -27.66 -2.59
C THR A 353 -15.06 -26.67 -2.87
N LEU A 354 -13.88 -26.89 -2.26
CA LEU A 354 -12.70 -26.05 -2.41
C LEU A 354 -11.51 -26.90 -2.88
N VAL A 355 -10.93 -26.51 -4.00
CA VAL A 355 -9.79 -27.19 -4.61
C VAL A 355 -8.52 -26.37 -4.42
N GLN A 356 -7.41 -27.02 -4.08
CA GLN A 356 -6.11 -26.39 -3.86
C GLN A 356 -5.56 -25.76 -5.15
N ASN A 357 -4.90 -24.61 -5.00
CA ASN A 357 -4.11 -24.01 -6.08
C ASN A 357 -2.90 -24.89 -6.44
N ASN A 358 -2.50 -24.85 -7.71
CA ASN A 358 -1.20 -25.37 -8.14
C ASN A 358 -0.11 -24.38 -7.71
N TYR A 359 0.81 -24.78 -6.84
CA TYR A 359 1.88 -23.93 -6.27
C TYR A 359 3.21 -24.68 -6.18
#